data_8b5ab626a169081b3642fe991e80ddd5
#
_entry.id   8b5ab626a169081b3642fe991e80ddd5
#
_cell.length_a   1.000
_cell.length_b   1.000
_cell.length_c   1.000
_cell.angle_alpha   90.00
_cell.angle_beta   90.00
_cell.angle_gamma   90.00
#
_symmetry.space_group_name_H-M   'P 1'
#
loop_
_entity.id
_entity.type
_entity.pdbx_description
1 polymer ?
#
loop_
_entity_poly.entity_id
_entity_poly.type
_entity_poly.pdbx_seq_one_letter_code
_entity_poly.pdbx_strand_id
1 'polypeptide(L)'
;MPRSETLPVLSRRAGLALAAALALTACAQSPDEIAAAPVSAAAYSSMSCRQLQAEAVRLNDEVARLTGQQQQKANTDAVAMGVGMVLFWPALFALGSGSDVGPQLAQAKGQAEAIQAAARQKGC
;
A
#
# COMPACT_ATOMS: atom_id res chain seq x y z
N MET A 1 -28.10 -23.98 40.86
CA MET A 1 -27.81 -23.98 39.41
C MET A 1 -27.32 -22.62 39.00
N PRO A 2 -26.03 -22.38 38.95
CA PRO A 2 -25.50 -21.15 38.41
C PRO A 2 -24.77 -21.46 37.11
N ARG A 3 -25.39 -21.20 35.99
CA ARG A 3 -24.70 -21.34 34.69
C ARG A 3 -25.45 -20.64 33.61
N SER A 4 -25.14 -19.41 33.29
CA SER A 4 -25.40 -18.84 31.99
C SER A 4 -24.86 -17.42 31.73
N GLU A 5 -24.13 -16.82 32.68
CA GLU A 5 -23.72 -15.42 32.54
C GLU A 5 -22.27 -15.20 32.05
N THR A 6 -21.46 -16.26 31.97
CA THR A 6 -20.04 -16.13 31.58
C THR A 6 -19.81 -16.17 30.06
N LEU A 7 -20.72 -16.72 29.29
CA LEU A 7 -20.61 -16.84 27.82
C LEU A 7 -20.64 -15.51 27.07
N PRO A 8 -21.49 -14.53 27.40
CA PRO A 8 -21.53 -13.28 26.65
C PRO A 8 -20.31 -12.38 26.89
N VAL A 9 -19.67 -12.48 28.04
CA VAL A 9 -18.47 -11.69 28.36
C VAL A 9 -17.23 -12.20 27.63
N LEU A 10 -17.10 -13.51 27.44
CA LEU A 10 -15.99 -14.11 26.69
C LEU A 10 -16.09 -13.77 25.20
N SER A 11 -17.27 -13.82 24.61
CA SER A 11 -17.49 -13.50 23.20
C SER A 11 -17.26 -12.01 22.92
N ARG A 12 -17.60 -11.14 23.86
CA ARG A 12 -17.38 -9.69 23.76
C ARG A 12 -15.89 -9.33 23.84
N ARG A 13 -15.13 -10.02 24.69
CA ARG A 13 -13.68 -9.84 24.80
C ARG A 13 -12.93 -10.39 23.59
N ALA A 14 -13.37 -11.51 23.03
CA ALA A 14 -12.83 -12.08 21.79
C ALA A 14 -13.11 -11.17 20.59
N GLY A 15 -14.29 -10.57 20.49
CA GLY A 15 -14.65 -9.61 19.45
C GLY A 15 -13.83 -8.32 19.50
N LEU A 16 -13.57 -7.80 20.70
CA LEU A 16 -12.73 -6.62 20.93
C LEU A 16 -11.25 -6.90 20.58
N ALA A 17 -10.74 -8.07 20.91
CA ALA A 17 -9.37 -8.47 20.58
C ALA A 17 -9.18 -8.64 19.06
N LEU A 18 -10.17 -9.19 18.37
CA LEU A 18 -10.14 -9.35 16.92
C LEU A 18 -10.24 -8.00 16.21
N ALA A 19 -11.07 -7.07 16.68
CA ALA A 19 -11.17 -5.72 16.16
C ALA A 19 -9.88 -4.91 16.36
N ALA A 20 -9.21 -5.07 17.50
CA ALA A 20 -7.92 -4.44 17.78
C ALA A 20 -6.80 -5.01 16.88
N ALA A 21 -6.80 -6.31 16.60
CA ALA A 21 -5.83 -6.94 15.69
C ALA A 21 -6.01 -6.46 14.24
N LEU A 22 -7.24 -6.23 13.79
CA LEU A 22 -7.52 -5.69 12.46
C LEU A 22 -7.16 -4.20 12.33
N ALA A 23 -7.23 -3.43 13.41
CA ALA A 23 -6.84 -2.02 13.41
C ALA A 23 -5.31 -1.83 13.28
N LEU A 24 -4.50 -2.79 13.72
CA LEU A 24 -3.04 -2.75 13.61
C LEU A 24 -2.52 -2.90 12.16
N THR A 25 -3.35 -3.38 11.23
CA THR A 25 -2.98 -3.52 9.82
C THR A 25 -3.27 -2.27 8.97
N ALA A 26 -3.83 -1.21 9.58
CA ALA A 26 -4.24 0.01 8.89
C ALA A 26 -3.10 1.06 8.74
N CYS A 27 -1.88 0.77 9.22
CA CYS A 27 -0.74 1.64 8.97
C CYS A 27 -0.35 1.63 7.50
N ALA A 28 0.05 2.78 6.94
CA ALA A 28 0.54 2.88 5.57
C ALA A 28 1.75 1.93 5.39
N GLN A 29 1.66 1.06 4.38
CA GLN A 29 2.73 0.14 4.03
C GLN A 29 3.96 0.89 3.54
N SER A 30 5.14 0.38 3.86
CA SER A 30 6.37 0.88 3.25
C SER A 30 6.38 0.58 1.74
N PRO A 31 7.08 1.40 0.92
CA PRO A 31 7.12 1.19 -0.54
C PRO A 31 7.57 -0.22 -0.95
N ASP A 32 8.45 -0.83 -0.17
CA ASP A 32 9.01 -2.16 -0.44
C ASP A 32 7.99 -3.29 -0.22
N GLU A 33 7.00 -3.06 0.63
CA GLU A 33 5.93 -4.02 0.90
C GLU A 33 4.79 -3.96 -0.13
N ILE A 34 4.75 -2.89 -0.95
CA ILE A 34 3.73 -2.70 -1.97
C ILE A 34 4.10 -3.52 -3.20
N ALA A 35 3.39 -4.63 -3.41
CA ALA A 35 3.55 -5.47 -4.59
C ALA A 35 3.09 -4.74 -5.86
N ALA A 36 3.73 -5.06 -6.99
CA ALA A 36 3.30 -4.58 -8.30
C ALA A 36 1.91 -5.12 -8.65
N ALA A 37 1.03 -4.27 -9.18
CA ALA A 37 -0.26 -4.71 -9.70
C ALA A 37 -0.06 -5.57 -10.97
N PRO A 38 -0.88 -6.58 -11.20
CA PRO A 38 -0.75 -7.42 -12.40
C PRO A 38 -1.14 -6.62 -13.64
N VAL A 39 -0.17 -6.34 -14.50
CA VAL A 39 -0.36 -5.66 -15.79
C VAL A 39 0.19 -6.54 -16.92
N SER A 40 -0.59 -6.75 -17.99
CA SER A 40 -0.17 -7.58 -19.10
C SER A 40 0.80 -6.86 -20.03
N ALA A 41 1.91 -7.52 -20.40
CA ALA A 41 2.82 -7.03 -21.44
C ALA A 41 2.15 -6.88 -22.82
N ALA A 42 1.06 -7.63 -23.06
CA ALA A 42 0.29 -7.52 -24.29
C ALA A 42 -0.31 -6.13 -24.51
N ALA A 43 -0.57 -5.35 -23.45
CA ALA A 43 -1.04 -3.97 -23.55
C ALA A 43 -0.06 -3.05 -24.28
N TYR A 44 1.22 -3.42 -24.31
CA TYR A 44 2.31 -2.64 -24.93
C TYR A 44 2.81 -3.27 -26.24
N SER A 45 2.14 -4.30 -26.74
CA SER A 45 2.58 -5.06 -27.93
C SER A 45 2.66 -4.24 -29.21
N SER A 46 1.84 -3.19 -29.35
CA SER A 46 1.82 -2.30 -30.52
C SER A 46 2.91 -1.22 -30.49
N MET A 47 3.56 -0.99 -29.35
CA MET A 47 4.58 0.04 -29.19
C MET A 47 5.91 -0.36 -29.83
N SER A 48 6.60 0.58 -30.50
CA SER A 48 7.97 0.38 -30.95
C SER A 48 8.98 0.36 -29.81
N CYS A 49 10.19 -0.17 -30.05
CA CYS A 49 11.27 -0.16 -29.04
C CYS A 49 11.55 1.24 -28.49
N ARG A 50 11.56 2.26 -29.34
CA ARG A 50 11.76 3.65 -28.91
C ARG A 50 10.63 4.14 -27.99
N GLN A 51 9.39 3.81 -28.31
CA GLN A 51 8.23 4.17 -27.48
C GLN A 51 8.27 3.43 -26.14
N LEU A 52 8.61 2.14 -26.13
CA LEU A 52 8.77 1.35 -24.90
C LEU A 52 9.85 1.95 -24.01
N GLN A 53 10.98 2.36 -24.58
CA GLN A 53 12.06 2.98 -23.83
C GLN A 53 11.66 4.33 -23.23
N ALA A 54 10.99 5.19 -24.00
CA ALA A 54 10.50 6.48 -23.50
C ALA A 54 9.49 6.31 -22.37
N GLU A 55 8.57 5.35 -22.52
CA GLU A 55 7.57 5.05 -21.49
C GLU A 55 8.19 4.41 -20.24
N ALA A 56 9.22 3.57 -20.40
CA ALA A 56 9.96 3.00 -19.28
C ALA A 56 10.64 4.09 -18.43
N VAL A 57 11.25 5.09 -19.07
CA VAL A 57 11.85 6.23 -18.35
C VAL A 57 10.76 6.99 -17.58
N ARG A 58 9.66 7.35 -18.22
CA ARG A 58 8.54 8.06 -17.58
C ARG A 58 8.00 7.30 -16.37
N LEU A 59 7.81 5.99 -16.50
CA LEU A 59 7.29 5.16 -15.40
C LEU A 59 8.30 4.98 -14.27
N ASN A 60 9.59 4.90 -14.57
CA ASN A 60 10.62 4.85 -13.53
C ASN A 60 10.63 6.15 -12.71
N ASP A 61 10.50 7.30 -13.33
CA ASP A 61 10.37 8.58 -12.65
C ASP A 61 9.10 8.63 -11.78
N GLU A 62 7.99 8.13 -12.29
CA GLU A 62 6.73 8.04 -11.56
C GLU A 62 6.84 7.11 -10.34
N VAL A 63 7.44 5.93 -10.51
CA VAL A 63 7.70 4.98 -9.41
C VAL A 63 8.58 5.63 -8.35
N ALA A 64 9.66 6.32 -8.75
CA ALA A 64 10.55 7.01 -7.82
C ALA A 64 9.82 8.10 -7.03
N ARG A 65 9.00 8.89 -7.68
CA ARG A 65 8.19 9.94 -7.06
C ARG A 65 7.19 9.36 -6.06
N LEU A 66 6.43 8.34 -6.46
CA LEU A 66 5.42 7.69 -5.62
C LEU A 66 6.07 6.95 -4.45
N THR A 67 7.22 6.33 -4.67
CA THR A 67 8.02 5.68 -3.62
C THR A 67 8.42 6.69 -2.54
N GLY A 68 8.91 7.87 -2.93
CA GLY A 68 9.25 8.93 -1.99
C GLY A 68 8.05 9.42 -1.18
N GLN A 69 6.90 9.59 -1.81
CA GLN A 69 5.66 10.02 -1.14
C GLN A 69 5.15 8.94 -0.17
N GLN A 70 5.17 7.68 -0.57
CA GLN A 70 4.74 6.57 0.28
C GLN A 70 5.66 6.40 1.49
N GLN A 71 6.97 6.56 1.30
CA GLN A 71 7.94 6.51 2.40
C GLN A 71 7.71 7.64 3.41
N GLN A 72 7.46 8.85 2.93
CA GLN A 72 7.14 9.98 3.82
C GLN A 72 5.86 9.72 4.62
N LYS A 73 4.82 9.18 3.94
CA LYS A 73 3.58 8.84 4.62
C LYS A 73 3.80 7.76 5.67
N ALA A 74 4.46 6.66 5.34
CA ALA A 74 4.76 5.58 6.29
C ALA A 74 5.54 6.08 7.50
N ASN A 75 6.53 6.94 7.30
CA ASN A 75 7.31 7.54 8.40
C ASN A 75 6.45 8.47 9.25
N THR A 76 5.61 9.31 8.64
CA THR A 76 4.71 10.22 9.33
C THR A 76 3.68 9.45 10.16
N ASP A 77 3.09 8.41 9.60
CA ASP A 77 2.12 7.55 10.28
C ASP A 77 2.75 6.84 11.48
N ALA A 78 3.98 6.33 11.33
CA ALA A 78 4.71 5.67 12.41
C ALA A 78 5.01 6.64 13.57
N VAL A 79 5.46 7.86 13.28
CA VAL A 79 5.72 8.90 14.29
C VAL A 79 4.41 9.35 14.94
N ALA A 80 3.37 9.60 14.16
CA ALA A 80 2.07 10.05 14.66
C ALA A 80 1.41 8.99 15.54
N MET A 81 1.53 7.71 15.20
CA MET A 81 1.05 6.60 16.04
C MET A 81 1.79 6.57 17.38
N GLY A 82 3.12 6.70 17.40
CA GLY A 82 3.91 6.74 18.63
C GLY A 82 3.52 7.90 19.54
N VAL A 83 3.37 9.09 18.99
CA VAL A 83 3.01 10.31 19.74
C VAL A 83 1.51 10.35 20.07
N GLY A 84 0.65 9.99 19.12
CA GLY A 84 -0.80 10.04 19.26
C GLY A 84 -1.35 9.09 20.31
N MET A 85 -0.77 7.90 20.45
CA MET A 85 -1.16 6.95 21.51
C MET A 85 -0.86 7.46 22.91
N VAL A 86 0.18 8.31 23.05
CA VAL A 86 0.64 8.77 24.37
C VAL A 86 0.03 10.13 24.73
N LEU A 87 -0.16 11.02 23.76
CA LEU A 87 -0.51 12.42 24.02
C LEU A 87 -1.91 12.83 23.56
N PHE A 88 -2.44 12.28 22.47
CA PHE A 88 -3.70 12.77 21.92
C PHE A 88 -4.37 11.83 20.92
N TRP A 89 -5.35 11.06 21.37
CA TRP A 89 -6.11 10.13 20.53
C TRP A 89 -6.79 10.76 19.29
N PRO A 90 -7.23 12.06 19.25
CA PRO A 90 -7.80 12.62 18.02
C PRO A 90 -6.79 12.76 16.88
N ALA A 91 -5.48 12.77 17.17
CA ALA A 91 -4.45 12.76 16.11
C ALA A 91 -4.51 11.51 15.24
N LEU A 92 -5.05 10.39 15.76
CA LEU A 92 -5.24 9.16 15.01
C LEU A 92 -6.22 9.31 13.85
N PHE A 93 -7.18 10.23 13.94
CA PHE A 93 -8.11 10.50 12.84
C PHE A 93 -7.43 11.23 11.67
N ALA A 94 -6.36 12.00 11.94
CA ALA A 94 -5.60 12.67 10.90
C ALA A 94 -4.82 11.67 10.03
N LEU A 95 -4.47 10.50 10.55
CA LEU A 95 -3.77 9.44 9.81
C LEU A 95 -4.64 8.81 8.72
N GLY A 96 -5.95 8.71 8.96
CA GLY A 96 -6.90 8.17 7.98
C GLY A 96 -7.27 9.12 6.83
N SER A 97 -6.97 10.41 6.96
CA SER A 97 -7.35 11.44 5.97
C SER A 97 -6.24 11.76 4.95
N GLY A 98 -5.04 11.20 5.10
CA GLY A 98 -3.96 11.37 4.13
C GLY A 98 -4.19 10.51 2.87
N SER A 99 -3.89 11.07 1.69
CA SER A 99 -3.94 10.33 0.43
C SER A 99 -2.91 9.19 0.46
N ASP A 100 -3.40 7.96 0.55
CA ASP A 100 -2.56 6.78 0.39
C ASP A 100 -2.22 6.59 -1.08
N VAL A 101 -0.95 6.72 -1.44
CA VAL A 101 -0.46 6.52 -2.81
C VAL A 101 -0.08 5.06 -3.09
N GLY A 102 -0.28 4.16 -2.14
CA GLY A 102 0.03 2.74 -2.27
C GLY A 102 -0.57 2.08 -3.50
N PRO A 103 -1.88 2.21 -3.79
CA PRO A 103 -2.50 1.67 -5.00
C PRO A 103 -1.92 2.26 -6.29
N GLN A 104 -1.57 3.55 -6.29
CA GLN A 104 -0.94 4.20 -7.44
C GLN A 104 0.48 3.66 -7.66
N LEU A 105 1.26 3.48 -6.59
CA LEU A 105 2.60 2.89 -6.65
C LEU A 105 2.55 1.43 -7.14
N ALA A 106 1.60 0.62 -6.66
CA ALA A 106 1.39 -0.75 -7.14
C ALA A 106 1.12 -0.78 -8.65
N GLN A 107 0.26 0.11 -9.14
CA GLN A 107 -0.06 0.22 -10.56
C GLN A 107 1.15 0.67 -11.38
N ALA A 108 1.88 1.69 -10.95
CA ALA A 108 3.07 2.16 -11.65
C ALA A 108 4.18 1.09 -11.73
N LYS A 109 4.41 0.35 -10.63
CA LYS A 109 5.32 -0.81 -10.62
C LYS A 109 4.90 -1.88 -11.62
N GLY A 110 3.61 -2.25 -11.64
CA GLY A 110 3.07 -3.25 -12.57
C GLY A 110 3.22 -2.84 -14.04
N GLN A 111 2.98 -1.58 -14.35
CA GLN A 111 3.20 -1.04 -15.71
C GLN A 111 4.68 -1.07 -16.10
N ALA A 112 5.59 -0.69 -15.21
CA ALA A 112 7.03 -0.74 -15.44
C ALA A 112 7.52 -2.17 -15.72
N GLU A 113 7.05 -3.16 -14.97
CA GLU A 113 7.35 -4.57 -15.19
C GLU A 113 6.80 -5.08 -16.54
N ALA A 114 5.56 -4.71 -16.88
CA ALA A 114 4.91 -5.10 -18.13
C ALA A 114 5.64 -4.51 -19.36
N ILE A 115 6.11 -3.26 -19.30
CA ILE A 115 6.91 -2.64 -20.37
C ILE A 115 8.25 -3.34 -20.53
N GLN A 116 8.93 -3.67 -19.45
CA GLN A 116 10.17 -4.43 -19.51
C GLN A 116 9.95 -5.83 -20.13
N ALA A 117 8.85 -6.49 -19.79
CA ALA A 117 8.49 -7.76 -20.39
C ALA A 117 8.20 -7.63 -21.90
N ALA A 118 7.45 -6.61 -22.31
CA ALA A 118 7.18 -6.31 -23.71
C ALA A 118 8.46 -6.00 -24.50
N ALA A 119 9.37 -5.23 -23.93
CA ALA A 119 10.67 -4.92 -24.53
C ALA A 119 11.50 -6.19 -24.75
N ARG A 120 11.58 -7.08 -23.76
CA ARG A 120 12.26 -8.38 -23.90
C ARG A 120 11.64 -9.25 -24.98
N GLN A 121 10.31 -9.32 -25.06
CA GLN A 121 9.60 -10.09 -26.09
C GLN A 121 9.88 -9.57 -27.51
N LYS A 122 10.09 -8.26 -27.66
CA LYS A 122 10.41 -7.61 -28.95
C LYS A 122 11.89 -7.62 -29.31
N GLY A 123 12.74 -8.04 -28.40
CA GLY A 123 14.19 -8.01 -28.59
C GLY A 123 14.75 -6.58 -28.50
N CYS A 124 14.06 -5.71 -27.80
CA CYS A 124 14.62 -4.40 -27.48
C CYS A 124 15.63 -4.59 -26.33
#